data_03333fe87a4f94812d9d975ebce39326
#
_entry.id   03333fe87a4f94812d9d975ebce39326
#
_cell.length_a   1.000
_cell.length_b   1.000
_cell.length_c   1.000
_cell.angle_alpha   90.00
_cell.angle_beta   90.00
_cell.angle_gamma   90.00
#
_symmetry.space_group_name_H-M   'P 1'
#
loop_
_entity.id
_entity.type
_entity.pdbx_description
1 polymer ?
#
loop_
_entity_poly.entity_id
_entity_poly.type
_entity_poly.pdbx_seq_one_letter_code
_entity_poly.pdbx_strand_id
1 'polypeptide(L)'
;MDRREFIEQVAAWSAGLCAATPIFEVGSILAAEEKPKAKPILAVAKGKEYGALVERAMKPLGSMAAFVGKGARVVVKPNIGWDRTPEQAANTHPDVVKAVVQQCLDAGAKQVLVFDRSCNDARRSYSRSGIKAAVESIGDSRAQCVFQDQKKFVPVKIQNGKSINEFSFYKDAMGPACDCYINVPIAKHHVLAKLTLGLKNIMGVIGGNRGEIHKDIHQRIADLNLVVRPQLTIIDATRILLRNGPTGGKLEDVKILHTLIASADMVAADAYATTLFGMKPEELGATVAAAKFGLGEIDLSKVKIVEV
;
A
#
# COMPACT_ATOMS: atom_id res chain seq x y z
N MET A 1 41.36 -4.99 10.78
CA MET A 1 41.99 -4.54 9.53
C MET A 1 42.01 -3.02 9.58
N ASP A 2 43.22 -2.43 9.72
CA ASP A 2 43.45 -0.99 9.84
C ASP A 2 43.28 -0.32 8.47
N ARG A 3 42.87 0.97 8.46
CA ARG A 3 42.70 1.77 7.24
C ARG A 3 43.95 1.78 6.34
N ARG A 4 45.11 1.59 6.94
CA ARG A 4 46.41 1.54 6.25
C ARG A 4 46.62 0.23 5.49
N GLU A 5 46.24 -0.89 6.08
CA GLU A 5 46.29 -2.22 5.44
C GLU A 5 45.31 -2.33 4.23
N PHE A 6 44.16 -1.67 4.30
CA PHE A 6 43.22 -1.63 3.19
C PHE A 6 43.74 -0.83 1.98
N ILE A 7 44.43 0.29 2.23
CA ILE A 7 45.02 1.12 1.16
C ILE A 7 46.19 0.40 0.49
N GLU A 8 47.02 -0.33 1.23
CA GLU A 8 48.17 -1.08 0.69
C GLU A 8 47.69 -2.29 -0.15
N GLN A 9 46.60 -2.94 0.21
CA GLN A 9 46.00 -4.01 -0.62
C GLN A 9 45.40 -3.50 -1.93
N VAL A 10 44.74 -2.34 -1.93
CA VAL A 10 44.22 -1.73 -3.15
C VAL A 10 45.30 -1.26 -4.10
N ALA A 11 46.45 -0.78 -3.59
CA ALA A 11 47.60 -0.37 -4.38
C ALA A 11 48.36 -1.55 -5.03
N ALA A 12 48.33 -2.72 -4.39
CA ALA A 12 48.97 -3.92 -4.93
C ALA A 12 48.22 -4.54 -6.12
N TRP A 13 46.92 -4.25 -6.26
CA TRP A 13 46.07 -4.74 -7.35
C TRP A 13 46.14 -3.89 -8.62
N SER A 14 46.68 -2.68 -8.55
CA SER A 14 46.80 -1.76 -9.69
C SER A 14 48.10 -1.81 -10.45
N ALA A 15 49.12 -2.59 -10.00
CA ALA A 15 50.46 -2.64 -10.58
C ALA A 15 50.78 -3.85 -11.45
N GLY A 16 49.81 -4.71 -11.78
CA GLY A 16 50.05 -5.98 -12.47
C GLY A 16 49.24 -6.20 -13.74
N LEU A 17 49.14 -5.25 -14.68
CA LEU A 17 48.63 -5.53 -16.03
C LEU A 17 49.20 -4.58 -17.09
N CYS A 18 50.46 -4.85 -17.48
CA CYS A 18 50.96 -4.43 -18.77
C CYS A 18 51.78 -5.59 -19.36
N ALA A 19 51.10 -6.46 -20.13
CA ALA A 19 51.70 -7.19 -21.26
C ALA A 19 50.69 -8.10 -21.93
N ALA A 20 50.62 -8.02 -23.25
CA ALA A 20 50.03 -8.95 -24.22
C ALA A 20 48.51 -8.86 -24.40
N THR A 21 48.06 -8.14 -25.42
CA THR A 21 46.74 -8.25 -26.07
C THR A 21 46.64 -9.59 -26.84
N PRO A 22 45.73 -10.47 -26.46
CA PRO A 22 45.13 -11.38 -27.44
C PRO A 22 43.87 -10.69 -28.02
N ILE A 23 43.79 -10.69 -29.35
CA ILE A 23 42.57 -10.35 -30.10
C ILE A 23 41.53 -11.36 -29.69
N PHE A 24 40.57 -10.97 -28.80
CA PHE A 24 39.39 -11.76 -28.59
C PHE A 24 38.34 -11.35 -29.65
N GLU A 25 37.97 -12.29 -30.47
CA GLU A 25 36.77 -12.25 -31.30
C GLU A 25 35.61 -11.76 -30.41
N VAL A 26 34.87 -10.75 -30.90
CA VAL A 26 33.60 -10.33 -30.36
C VAL A 26 32.60 -11.46 -30.56
N GLY A 27 32.69 -12.47 -29.69
CA GLY A 27 31.61 -13.44 -29.55
C GLY A 27 30.35 -12.70 -29.15
N SER A 28 29.31 -12.87 -29.94
CA SER A 28 27.96 -12.39 -29.70
C SER A 28 27.59 -12.53 -28.20
N ILE A 29 27.46 -11.42 -27.53
CA ILE A 29 26.78 -11.39 -26.21
C ILE A 29 25.35 -11.80 -26.51
N LEU A 30 25.06 -13.10 -26.35
CA LEU A 30 23.71 -13.58 -26.26
C LEU A 30 23.03 -12.78 -25.17
N ALA A 31 22.10 -11.90 -25.56
CA ALA A 31 21.23 -11.23 -24.64
C ALA A 31 20.62 -12.33 -23.75
N ALA A 32 20.95 -12.31 -22.47
CA ALA A 32 20.28 -13.20 -21.52
C ALA A 32 18.79 -12.95 -21.68
N GLU A 33 18.06 -13.95 -22.16
CA GLU A 33 16.60 -13.90 -22.20
C GLU A 33 16.12 -13.59 -20.78
N GLU A 34 15.62 -12.38 -20.57
CA GLU A 34 14.93 -12.05 -19.33
C GLU A 34 13.79 -13.04 -19.18
N LYS A 35 13.91 -13.95 -18.21
CA LYS A 35 12.80 -14.85 -17.87
C LYS A 35 11.56 -14.01 -17.70
N PRO A 36 10.44 -14.34 -18.37
CA PRO A 36 9.22 -13.57 -18.28
C PRO A 36 8.85 -13.40 -16.80
N LYS A 37 8.77 -12.18 -16.34
CA LYS A 37 8.36 -11.84 -14.96
C LYS A 37 6.99 -12.51 -14.73
N ALA A 38 6.87 -13.31 -13.68
CA ALA A 38 5.61 -13.96 -13.35
C ALA A 38 4.50 -12.90 -13.22
N LYS A 39 3.34 -13.16 -13.81
CA LYS A 39 2.19 -12.25 -13.72
C LYS A 39 1.83 -12.01 -12.26
N PRO A 40 1.63 -10.74 -11.83
CA PRO A 40 1.16 -10.47 -10.48
C PRO A 40 -0.20 -11.15 -10.25
N ILE A 41 -0.40 -11.68 -9.05
CA ILE A 41 -1.66 -12.31 -8.65
C ILE A 41 -2.56 -11.25 -8.01
N LEU A 42 -3.81 -11.21 -8.44
CA LEU A 42 -4.87 -10.39 -7.87
C LEU A 42 -6.03 -11.30 -7.49
N ALA A 43 -6.36 -11.36 -6.21
CA ALA A 43 -7.49 -12.11 -5.70
C ALA A 43 -8.72 -11.21 -5.58
N VAL A 44 -9.87 -11.71 -6.04
CA VAL A 44 -11.18 -11.06 -5.91
C VAL A 44 -12.09 -12.00 -5.14
N ALA A 45 -12.35 -11.69 -3.87
CA ALA A 45 -13.22 -12.49 -3.01
C ALA A 45 -14.60 -11.83 -2.89
N LYS A 46 -15.67 -12.66 -2.93
CA LYS A 46 -17.06 -12.20 -2.76
C LYS A 46 -17.71 -12.92 -1.58
N GLY A 47 -18.42 -12.18 -0.72
CA GLY A 47 -19.15 -12.75 0.42
C GLY A 47 -19.50 -11.74 1.49
N LYS A 48 -20.36 -12.16 2.41
CA LYS A 48 -20.93 -11.30 3.46
C LYS A 48 -20.15 -11.39 4.79
N GLU A 49 -19.52 -12.54 5.05
CA GLU A 49 -18.80 -12.79 6.30
C GLU A 49 -17.36 -12.26 6.17
N TYR A 50 -17.03 -11.17 6.84
CA TYR A 50 -15.79 -10.42 6.67
C TYR A 50 -14.53 -11.23 6.99
N GLY A 51 -14.55 -12.04 8.05
CA GLY A 51 -13.44 -12.93 8.42
C GLY A 51 -13.11 -13.92 7.32
N ALA A 52 -14.12 -14.68 6.88
CA ALA A 52 -13.99 -15.63 5.78
C ALA A 52 -13.67 -14.96 4.44
N LEU A 53 -14.15 -13.72 4.24
CA LEU A 53 -13.89 -12.95 3.03
C LEU A 53 -12.40 -12.57 2.93
N VAL A 54 -11.78 -12.10 4.02
CA VAL A 54 -10.36 -11.78 4.08
C VAL A 54 -9.53 -13.05 3.89
N GLU A 55 -9.90 -14.17 4.55
CA GLU A 55 -9.20 -15.45 4.41
C GLU A 55 -9.20 -15.94 2.95
N ARG A 56 -10.35 -15.90 2.29
CA ARG A 56 -10.46 -16.29 0.87
C ARG A 56 -9.63 -15.38 -0.03
N ALA A 57 -9.67 -14.06 0.17
CA ALA A 57 -8.86 -13.13 -0.59
C ALA A 57 -7.35 -13.39 -0.43
N MET A 58 -6.92 -13.86 0.74
CA MET A 58 -5.51 -14.16 1.01
C MET A 58 -5.04 -15.52 0.49
N LYS A 59 -5.95 -16.49 0.32
CA LYS A 59 -5.59 -17.87 -0.09
C LYS A 59 -4.80 -17.95 -1.41
N PRO A 60 -5.19 -17.27 -2.50
CA PRO A 60 -4.42 -17.28 -3.76
C PRO A 60 -3.03 -16.63 -3.64
N LEU A 61 -2.82 -15.81 -2.61
CA LEU A 61 -1.57 -15.09 -2.36
C LEU A 61 -0.64 -15.84 -1.39
N GLY A 62 -0.99 -17.03 -0.94
CA GLY A 62 -0.20 -17.84 0.01
C GLY A 62 -0.50 -17.56 1.47
N SER A 63 -1.68 -17.04 1.81
CA SER A 63 -2.12 -16.62 3.14
C SER A 63 -1.38 -15.38 3.69
N MET A 64 -1.80 -14.89 4.86
CA MET A 64 -1.14 -13.75 5.53
C MET A 64 0.31 -14.08 5.93
N ALA A 65 0.62 -15.35 6.21
CA ALA A 65 1.97 -15.79 6.56
C ALA A 65 3.00 -15.62 5.43
N ALA A 66 2.55 -15.46 4.17
CA ALA A 66 3.45 -15.15 3.06
C ALA A 66 3.99 -13.69 3.13
N PHE A 67 3.33 -12.82 3.89
CA PHE A 67 3.67 -11.40 4.01
C PHE A 67 4.18 -11.04 5.41
N VAL A 68 3.63 -11.69 6.43
CA VAL A 68 3.93 -11.41 7.84
C VAL A 68 4.84 -12.51 8.39
N GLY A 69 6.12 -12.19 8.54
CA GLY A 69 7.08 -13.09 9.18
C GLY A 69 6.83 -13.21 10.69
N LYS A 70 7.21 -14.34 11.27
CA LYS A 70 7.15 -14.55 12.75
C LYS A 70 7.96 -13.47 13.48
N GLY A 71 7.35 -12.81 14.44
CA GLY A 71 7.96 -11.72 15.20
C GLY A 71 8.00 -10.38 14.47
N ALA A 72 7.32 -10.23 13.32
CA ALA A 72 7.27 -8.99 12.57
C ALA A 72 6.49 -7.87 13.30
N ARG A 73 6.92 -6.62 13.06
CA ARG A 73 6.15 -5.41 13.37
C ARG A 73 5.35 -5.04 12.13
N VAL A 74 4.04 -5.12 12.25
CA VAL A 74 3.12 -4.90 11.15
C VAL A 74 2.43 -3.56 11.31
N VAL A 75 2.29 -2.83 10.22
CA VAL A 75 1.37 -1.70 10.13
C VAL A 75 0.21 -2.11 9.25
N VAL A 76 -0.99 -2.04 9.77
CA VAL A 76 -2.24 -2.13 9.01
C VAL A 76 -2.78 -0.71 8.87
N LYS A 77 -2.79 -0.20 7.65
CA LYS A 77 -3.21 1.16 7.35
C LYS A 77 -4.56 1.19 6.64
N PRO A 78 -5.68 1.28 7.39
CA PRO A 78 -7.01 1.47 6.81
C PRO A 78 -7.21 2.91 6.33
N ASN A 79 -8.39 3.25 5.85
CA ASN A 79 -8.86 4.61 5.71
C ASN A 79 -9.75 4.96 6.91
N ILE A 80 -9.26 5.86 7.78
CA ILE A 80 -10.01 6.44 8.91
C ILE A 80 -10.07 7.97 8.72
N GLY A 81 -10.48 8.37 7.52
CA GLY A 81 -10.39 9.77 7.10
C GLY A 81 -11.49 10.66 7.66
N TRP A 82 -12.68 10.10 7.93
CA TRP A 82 -13.89 10.90 8.09
C TRP A 82 -14.73 10.48 9.31
N ASP A 83 -15.36 11.45 9.93
CA ASP A 83 -16.34 11.26 11.00
C ASP A 83 -17.65 10.72 10.39
N ARG A 84 -17.64 9.44 10.03
CA ARG A 84 -18.72 8.71 9.35
C ARG A 84 -18.86 7.30 9.90
N THR A 85 -20.10 6.80 9.90
CA THR A 85 -20.39 5.41 10.28
C THR A 85 -19.97 4.43 9.17
N PRO A 86 -19.82 3.12 9.47
CA PRO A 86 -19.45 2.13 8.47
C PRO A 86 -20.36 2.08 7.24
N GLU A 87 -21.68 2.27 7.45
CA GLU A 87 -22.69 2.20 6.39
C GLU A 87 -22.52 3.30 5.34
N GLN A 88 -21.92 4.44 5.73
CA GLN A 88 -21.69 5.58 4.84
C GLN A 88 -20.52 5.40 3.88
N ALA A 89 -19.77 4.29 3.97
CA ALA A 89 -18.69 3.90 3.07
C ALA A 89 -17.62 4.99 2.83
N ALA A 90 -17.38 5.83 3.83
CA ALA A 90 -16.33 6.86 3.78
C ALA A 90 -15.01 6.41 4.41
N ASN A 91 -15.04 5.33 5.19
CA ASN A 91 -13.89 4.68 5.85
C ASN A 91 -13.88 3.19 5.54
N THR A 92 -12.75 2.53 5.76
CA THR A 92 -12.66 1.06 5.68
C THR A 92 -13.63 0.43 6.68
N HIS A 93 -14.21 -0.72 6.34
CA HIS A 93 -15.13 -1.42 7.25
C HIS A 93 -14.38 -1.92 8.49
N PRO A 94 -14.90 -1.71 9.71
CA PRO A 94 -14.21 -2.11 10.93
C PRO A 94 -13.95 -3.62 11.00
N ASP A 95 -14.88 -4.46 10.53
CA ASP A 95 -14.72 -5.91 10.56
C ASP A 95 -13.69 -6.40 9.52
N VAL A 96 -13.51 -5.72 8.40
CA VAL A 96 -12.41 -5.99 7.47
C VAL A 96 -11.08 -5.71 8.15
N VAL A 97 -10.95 -4.56 8.83
CA VAL A 97 -9.72 -4.21 9.56
C VAL A 97 -9.44 -5.22 10.66
N LYS A 98 -10.47 -5.57 11.46
CA LYS A 98 -10.36 -6.60 12.52
C LYS A 98 -9.86 -7.93 11.97
N ALA A 99 -10.44 -8.41 10.88
CA ALA A 99 -10.06 -9.68 10.25
C ALA A 99 -8.61 -9.66 9.73
N VAL A 100 -8.17 -8.56 9.10
CA VAL A 100 -6.78 -8.40 8.66
C VAL A 100 -5.83 -8.40 9.85
N VAL A 101 -6.14 -7.66 10.92
CA VAL A 101 -5.34 -7.63 12.15
C VAL A 101 -5.24 -9.01 12.78
N GLN A 102 -6.36 -9.73 12.89
CA GLN A 102 -6.38 -11.09 13.44
C GLN A 102 -5.46 -12.02 12.65
N GLN A 103 -5.54 -12.01 11.32
CA GLN A 103 -4.66 -12.84 10.48
C GLN A 103 -3.17 -12.48 10.62
N CYS A 104 -2.84 -11.20 10.86
CA CYS A 104 -1.46 -10.81 11.16
C CYS A 104 -0.98 -11.40 12.48
N LEU A 105 -1.83 -11.41 13.51
CA LEU A 105 -1.52 -12.03 14.82
C LEU A 105 -1.34 -13.54 14.71
N ASP A 106 -2.23 -14.19 13.95
CA ASP A 106 -2.20 -15.65 13.70
C ASP A 106 -0.95 -16.05 12.90
N ALA A 107 -0.48 -15.19 11.98
CA ALA A 107 0.77 -15.36 11.26
C ALA A 107 2.02 -15.15 12.15
N GLY A 108 1.85 -14.72 13.40
CA GLY A 108 2.93 -14.60 14.39
C GLY A 108 3.54 -13.21 14.48
N ALA A 109 2.83 -12.15 14.08
CA ALA A 109 3.26 -10.78 14.33
C ALA A 109 3.48 -10.53 15.83
N LYS A 110 4.57 -9.87 16.19
CA LYS A 110 4.81 -9.43 17.58
C LYS A 110 4.12 -8.12 17.92
N GLN A 111 3.77 -7.35 16.91
CA GLN A 111 3.05 -6.08 17.04
C GLN A 111 2.28 -5.79 15.76
N VAL A 112 1.03 -5.34 15.89
CA VAL A 112 0.22 -4.82 14.79
C VAL A 112 -0.29 -3.44 15.17
N LEU A 113 0.21 -2.41 14.49
CA LEU A 113 -0.23 -1.03 14.68
C LEU A 113 -1.25 -0.66 13.60
N VAL A 114 -2.39 -0.13 14.03
CA VAL A 114 -3.45 0.39 13.16
C VAL A 114 -3.55 1.89 13.34
N PHE A 115 -3.38 2.65 12.27
CA PHE A 115 -3.50 4.11 12.30
C PHE A 115 -3.83 4.72 10.94
N ASP A 116 -4.33 5.94 10.96
CA ASP A 116 -4.51 6.81 9.79
C ASP A 116 -4.46 8.29 10.23
N ARG A 117 -4.10 9.18 9.31
CA ARG A 117 -4.23 10.61 9.52
C ARG A 117 -5.58 11.10 9.03
N SER A 118 -6.53 11.24 9.92
CA SER A 118 -7.88 11.69 9.62
C SER A 118 -7.93 13.10 9.00
N CYS A 119 -8.97 13.37 8.24
CA CYS A 119 -9.29 14.70 7.69
C CYS A 119 -10.19 15.49 8.64
N ASN A 120 -11.08 14.81 9.38
CA ASN A 120 -11.83 15.38 10.48
C ASN A 120 -11.08 15.19 11.82
N ASP A 121 -11.72 15.57 12.94
CA ASP A 121 -11.20 15.27 14.27
C ASP A 121 -10.90 13.76 14.39
N ALA A 122 -9.68 13.44 14.81
CA ALA A 122 -9.21 12.07 14.83
C ALA A 122 -10.00 11.21 15.83
N ARG A 123 -10.31 11.74 17.03
CA ARG A 123 -11.03 10.98 18.07
C ARG A 123 -12.42 10.59 17.57
N ARG A 124 -13.12 11.54 16.92
CA ARG A 124 -14.44 11.29 16.34
C ARG A 124 -14.38 10.32 15.16
N SER A 125 -13.42 10.49 14.26
CA SER A 125 -13.25 9.61 13.10
C SER A 125 -12.96 8.16 13.52
N TYR A 126 -12.05 7.97 14.47
CA TYR A 126 -11.69 6.63 14.98
C TYR A 126 -12.85 5.95 15.73
N SER A 127 -13.58 6.73 16.54
CA SER A 127 -14.75 6.22 17.26
C SER A 127 -15.90 5.89 16.31
N ARG A 128 -16.29 6.84 15.46
CA ARG A 128 -17.50 6.70 14.62
C ARG A 128 -17.34 5.70 13.48
N SER A 129 -16.13 5.52 12.95
CA SER A 129 -15.84 4.46 11.97
C SER A 129 -15.96 3.06 12.55
N GLY A 130 -15.97 2.91 13.88
CA GLY A 130 -15.97 1.63 14.57
C GLY A 130 -14.62 0.90 14.55
N ILE A 131 -13.63 1.39 13.81
CA ILE A 131 -12.35 0.70 13.61
C ILE A 131 -11.59 0.53 14.92
N LYS A 132 -11.53 1.58 15.75
CA LYS A 132 -10.83 1.51 17.05
C LYS A 132 -11.45 0.41 17.92
N ALA A 133 -12.77 0.43 18.09
CA ALA A 133 -13.49 -0.56 18.88
C ALA A 133 -13.34 -2.00 18.33
N ALA A 134 -13.35 -2.16 17.01
CA ALA A 134 -13.17 -3.45 16.36
C ALA A 134 -11.78 -4.05 16.62
N VAL A 135 -10.72 -3.24 16.55
CA VAL A 135 -9.35 -3.68 16.87
C VAL A 135 -9.21 -4.00 18.35
N GLU A 136 -9.74 -3.15 19.24
CA GLU A 136 -9.70 -3.36 20.69
C GLU A 136 -10.48 -4.61 21.11
N SER A 137 -11.56 -4.95 20.40
CA SER A 137 -12.37 -6.17 20.66
C SER A 137 -11.65 -7.48 20.39
N ILE A 138 -10.45 -7.46 19.74
CA ILE A 138 -9.60 -8.63 19.58
C ILE A 138 -9.06 -9.10 20.94
N GLY A 139 -8.81 -8.19 21.88
CA GLY A 139 -8.35 -8.50 23.22
C GLY A 139 -6.88 -8.93 23.29
N ASP A 140 -6.10 -8.76 22.23
CA ASP A 140 -4.68 -9.08 22.17
C ASP A 140 -3.84 -7.79 22.28
N SER A 141 -2.97 -7.69 23.28
CA SER A 141 -2.13 -6.50 23.54
C SER A 141 -1.14 -6.18 22.41
N ARG A 142 -0.87 -7.12 21.53
CA ARG A 142 -0.04 -6.93 20.34
C ARG A 142 -0.74 -6.09 19.28
N ALA A 143 -2.08 -6.05 19.26
CA ALA A 143 -2.89 -5.25 18.32
C ALA A 143 -3.28 -3.92 18.94
N GLN A 144 -2.88 -2.82 18.34
CA GLN A 144 -3.13 -1.48 18.87
C GLN A 144 -3.64 -0.54 17.79
N CYS A 145 -4.80 0.08 18.02
CA CYS A 145 -5.29 1.18 17.18
C CYS A 145 -4.90 2.51 17.84
N VAL A 146 -3.94 3.20 17.24
CA VAL A 146 -3.28 4.35 17.85
C VAL A 146 -3.47 5.64 17.04
N PHE A 147 -3.51 6.78 17.73
CA PHE A 147 -3.39 8.08 17.10
C PHE A 147 -1.94 8.35 16.72
N GLN A 148 -1.73 8.97 15.57
CA GLN A 148 -0.38 9.34 15.14
C GLN A 148 0.18 10.49 16.01
N ASP A 149 1.36 10.27 16.57
CA ASP A 149 2.12 11.30 17.28
C ASP A 149 2.76 12.25 16.27
N GLN A 150 2.45 13.55 16.38
CA GLN A 150 2.98 14.59 15.49
C GLN A 150 4.53 14.65 15.50
N LYS A 151 5.17 14.28 16.62
CA LYS A 151 6.63 14.24 16.76
C LYS A 151 7.31 13.14 15.94
N LYS A 152 6.54 12.16 15.46
CA LYS A 152 7.06 11.04 14.66
C LYS A 152 7.00 11.30 13.15
N PHE A 153 6.54 12.47 12.71
CA PHE A 153 6.63 12.86 11.32
C PHE A 153 8.01 13.44 11.01
N VAL A 154 8.71 12.86 10.05
CA VAL A 154 10.07 13.22 9.67
C VAL A 154 10.15 13.56 8.19
N PRO A 155 10.99 14.53 7.77
CA PRO A 155 11.22 14.81 6.35
C PRO A 155 11.96 13.64 5.70
N VAL A 156 11.50 13.24 4.52
CA VAL A 156 12.10 12.16 3.72
C VAL A 156 12.24 12.63 2.28
N LYS A 157 13.44 12.48 1.73
CA LYS A 157 13.70 12.74 0.32
C LYS A 157 13.03 11.68 -0.55
N ILE A 158 12.34 12.11 -1.58
CA ILE A 158 11.68 11.25 -2.56
C ILE A 158 12.60 11.15 -3.79
N GLN A 159 13.44 10.13 -3.79
CA GLN A 159 14.32 9.89 -4.93
C GLN A 159 13.49 9.58 -6.18
N ASN A 160 13.83 10.23 -7.28
CA ASN A 160 13.14 10.13 -8.57
C ASN A 160 11.68 10.65 -8.58
N GLY A 161 11.26 11.40 -7.55
CA GLY A 161 9.98 12.10 -7.57
C GLY A 161 9.95 13.13 -8.70
N LYS A 162 8.81 13.22 -9.41
CA LYS A 162 8.65 14.11 -10.58
C LYS A 162 8.00 15.44 -10.24
N SER A 163 7.16 15.47 -9.23
CA SER A 163 6.40 16.66 -8.80
C SER A 163 6.75 17.12 -7.40
N ILE A 164 7.26 16.21 -6.56
CA ILE A 164 7.82 16.51 -5.24
C ILE A 164 9.08 15.67 -4.98
N ASN A 165 10.09 16.28 -4.38
CA ASN A 165 11.39 15.65 -4.08
C ASN A 165 11.64 15.42 -2.58
N GLU A 166 10.77 15.94 -1.73
CA GLU A 166 10.79 15.74 -0.28
C GLU A 166 9.38 15.91 0.28
N PHE A 167 9.03 15.09 1.26
CA PHE A 167 7.81 15.27 2.03
C PHE A 167 7.97 14.70 3.45
N SER A 168 7.02 15.04 4.34
CA SER A 168 7.03 14.55 5.72
C SER A 168 6.29 13.21 5.79
N PHE A 169 6.91 12.17 6.38
CA PHE A 169 6.32 10.84 6.54
C PHE A 169 6.29 10.40 8.00
N TYR A 170 5.29 9.61 8.35
CA TYR A 170 5.15 9.02 9.67
C TYR A 170 6.15 7.88 9.85
N LYS A 171 7.07 8.02 10.80
CA LYS A 171 8.20 7.12 11.01
C LYS A 171 7.77 5.66 11.22
N ASP A 172 6.65 5.42 11.92
CA ASP A 172 6.18 4.06 12.22
C ASP A 172 5.62 3.34 10.96
N ALA A 173 5.42 4.03 9.84
CA ALA A 173 5.03 3.43 8.56
C ALA A 173 6.21 3.01 7.69
N MET A 174 7.45 3.15 8.17
CA MET A 174 8.68 2.93 7.39
C MET A 174 9.64 2.01 8.14
N GLY A 175 10.50 1.27 7.40
CA GLY A 175 11.63 0.59 8.01
C GLY A 175 12.59 1.58 8.70
N PRO A 176 13.24 1.24 9.82
CA PRO A 176 13.23 -0.05 10.52
C PRO A 176 12.05 -0.24 11.50
N ALA A 177 11.09 0.68 11.59
CA ALA A 177 9.96 0.58 12.54
C ALA A 177 8.83 -0.33 12.04
N CYS A 178 8.78 -0.62 10.73
CA CYS A 178 7.76 -1.43 10.08
C CYS A 178 8.42 -2.52 9.23
N ASP A 179 8.18 -3.78 9.58
CA ASP A 179 8.70 -4.92 8.82
C ASP A 179 7.73 -5.34 7.70
N CYS A 180 6.42 -5.08 7.89
CA CYS A 180 5.38 -5.32 6.89
C CYS A 180 4.31 -4.22 6.96
N TYR A 181 4.10 -3.52 5.83
CA TYR A 181 3.06 -2.51 5.68
C TYR A 181 1.91 -3.06 4.83
N ILE A 182 0.73 -3.19 5.43
CA ILE A 182 -0.49 -3.66 4.79
C ILE A 182 -1.43 -2.49 4.59
N ASN A 183 -1.72 -2.18 3.34
CA ASN A 183 -2.60 -1.08 2.95
C ASN A 183 -4.04 -1.59 2.79
N VAL A 184 -4.98 -1.03 3.57
CA VAL A 184 -6.39 -1.49 3.58
C VAL A 184 -7.33 -0.32 3.26
N PRO A 185 -7.29 0.23 2.03
CA PRO A 185 -8.16 1.33 1.63
C PRO A 185 -9.60 0.90 1.47
N ILE A 186 -10.52 1.85 1.55
CA ILE A 186 -11.87 1.70 1.02
C ILE A 186 -11.93 2.19 -0.43
N ALA A 187 -12.66 1.47 -1.29
CA ALA A 187 -12.95 1.94 -2.64
C ALA A 187 -14.05 3.00 -2.63
N LYS A 188 -13.70 4.25 -2.98
CA LYS A 188 -14.66 5.37 -2.96
C LYS A 188 -14.35 6.46 -3.96
N HIS A 189 -15.39 7.14 -4.40
CA HIS A 189 -15.33 8.39 -5.18
C HIS A 189 -14.49 9.46 -4.47
N HIS A 190 -13.82 10.29 -5.25
CA HIS A 190 -13.11 11.47 -4.78
C HIS A 190 -13.13 12.58 -5.83
N VAL A 191 -13.64 13.75 -5.47
CA VAL A 191 -13.82 14.89 -6.40
C VAL A 191 -12.56 15.19 -7.20
N LEU A 192 -11.39 15.35 -6.55
CA LEU A 192 -10.16 15.78 -7.24
C LEU A 192 -9.36 14.60 -7.83
N ALA A 193 -9.32 13.45 -7.15
CA ALA A 193 -8.55 12.29 -7.58
C ALA A 193 -9.38 11.26 -8.35
N LYS A 194 -10.64 11.55 -8.69
CA LYS A 194 -11.66 10.63 -9.18
C LYS A 194 -12.01 9.54 -8.15
N LEU A 195 -11.02 8.74 -7.72
CA LEU A 195 -11.20 7.69 -6.73
C LEU A 195 -10.18 7.79 -5.59
N THR A 196 -10.55 7.27 -4.42
CA THR A 196 -9.65 6.88 -3.35
C THR A 196 -9.54 5.37 -3.38
N LEU A 197 -8.32 4.88 -3.59
CA LEU A 197 -7.95 3.48 -3.61
C LEU A 197 -6.61 3.31 -2.88
N GLY A 198 -5.83 2.27 -3.22
CA GLY A 198 -4.58 1.93 -2.55
C GLY A 198 -3.52 3.03 -2.62
N LEU A 199 -3.20 3.49 -3.83
CA LEU A 199 -2.20 4.54 -4.04
C LEU A 199 -2.51 5.81 -3.25
N LYS A 200 -3.76 6.27 -3.29
CA LYS A 200 -4.16 7.50 -2.59
C LYS A 200 -4.22 7.32 -1.07
N ASN A 201 -4.41 6.12 -0.58
CA ASN A 201 -4.47 5.84 0.85
C ASN A 201 -3.14 6.15 1.58
N ILE A 202 -2.02 6.28 0.85
CA ILE A 202 -0.72 6.74 1.38
C ILE A 202 -0.81 8.10 2.08
N MET A 203 -1.76 8.96 1.71
CA MET A 203 -1.94 10.27 2.34
C MET A 203 -2.23 10.20 3.83
N GLY A 204 -2.58 9.04 4.35
CA GLY A 204 -2.76 8.80 5.78
C GLY A 204 -1.47 8.59 6.58
N VAL A 205 -0.31 8.50 5.92
CA VAL A 205 1.00 8.38 6.57
C VAL A 205 1.93 9.56 6.28
N ILE A 206 1.41 10.63 5.66
CA ILE A 206 2.18 11.85 5.43
C ILE A 206 1.80 12.96 6.40
N GLY A 207 2.82 13.76 6.76
CA GLY A 207 2.72 14.93 7.64
C GLY A 207 2.53 16.24 6.90
N GLY A 208 2.91 17.33 7.52
CA GLY A 208 2.97 18.66 6.93
C GLY A 208 1.64 19.16 6.33
N ASN A 209 1.74 20.01 5.33
CA ASN A 209 0.59 20.54 4.60
C ASN A 209 0.16 19.55 3.50
N ARG A 210 -0.74 18.61 3.84
CA ARG A 210 -1.30 17.64 2.87
C ARG A 210 -2.06 18.29 1.71
N GLY A 211 -2.49 19.54 1.86
CA GLY A 211 -3.14 20.31 0.80
C GLY A 211 -2.25 20.51 -0.43
N GLU A 212 -0.94 20.58 -0.21
CA GLU A 212 0.04 20.70 -1.30
C GLU A 212 -0.03 19.55 -2.31
N ILE A 213 -0.41 18.36 -1.88
CA ILE A 213 -0.54 17.19 -2.76
C ILE A 213 -1.59 17.42 -3.85
N HIS A 214 -2.60 18.26 -3.59
CA HIS A 214 -3.67 18.54 -4.54
C HIS A 214 -3.25 19.41 -5.74
N LYS A 215 -2.10 20.09 -5.69
CA LYS A 215 -1.60 20.92 -6.81
C LYS A 215 -1.28 20.11 -8.07
N ASP A 216 -0.84 18.86 -7.89
CA ASP A 216 -0.61 17.89 -8.95
C ASP A 216 -0.90 16.49 -8.39
N ILE A 217 -2.17 16.28 -8.06
CA ILE A 217 -2.61 15.19 -7.19
C ILE A 217 -2.20 13.81 -7.73
N HIS A 218 -2.28 13.60 -9.02
CA HIS A 218 -2.00 12.30 -9.62
C HIS A 218 -0.52 11.94 -9.56
N GLN A 219 0.34 12.87 -9.98
CA GLN A 219 1.78 12.64 -9.97
C GLN A 219 2.32 12.60 -8.54
N ARG A 220 1.88 13.51 -7.66
CA ARG A 220 2.35 13.56 -6.27
C ARG A 220 1.94 12.34 -5.46
N ILE A 221 0.76 11.76 -5.70
CA ILE A 221 0.39 10.48 -5.10
C ILE A 221 1.38 9.38 -5.54
N ALA A 222 1.74 9.32 -6.82
CA ALA A 222 2.73 8.36 -7.30
C ALA A 222 4.11 8.59 -6.69
N ASP A 223 4.56 9.85 -6.59
CA ASP A 223 5.83 10.23 -5.96
C ASP A 223 5.89 9.76 -4.49
N LEU A 224 4.83 9.98 -3.71
CA LEU A 224 4.76 9.52 -2.31
C LEU A 224 4.91 8.00 -2.18
N ASN A 225 4.35 7.24 -3.12
CA ASN A 225 4.43 5.78 -3.13
C ASN A 225 5.81 5.24 -3.53
N LEU A 226 6.77 6.09 -3.93
CA LEU A 226 8.18 5.72 -4.05
C LEU A 226 8.83 5.49 -2.68
N VAL A 227 8.33 6.14 -1.62
CA VAL A 227 8.87 6.06 -0.25
C VAL A 227 8.26 4.92 0.56
N VAL A 228 6.92 4.88 0.66
CA VAL A 228 6.22 3.83 1.42
C VAL A 228 5.49 2.93 0.44
N ARG A 229 6.02 1.70 0.29
CA ARG A 229 5.46 0.67 -0.59
C ARG A 229 4.83 -0.43 0.25
N PRO A 230 3.52 -0.67 0.12
CA PRO A 230 2.90 -1.79 0.81
C PRO A 230 3.40 -3.13 0.26
N GLN A 231 3.63 -4.09 1.15
CA GLN A 231 3.86 -5.47 0.77
C GLN A 231 2.55 -6.13 0.33
N LEU A 232 1.42 -5.62 0.82
CA LEU A 232 0.10 -6.13 0.52
C LEU A 232 -0.91 -4.98 0.49
N THR A 233 -1.77 -4.96 -0.52
CA THR A 233 -2.93 -4.07 -0.59
C THR A 233 -4.20 -4.90 -0.60
N ILE A 234 -5.12 -4.61 0.34
CA ILE A 234 -6.44 -5.23 0.46
C ILE A 234 -7.48 -4.11 0.33
N ILE A 235 -8.07 -3.97 -0.85
CA ILE A 235 -9.09 -2.93 -1.09
C ILE A 235 -10.44 -3.42 -0.59
N ASP A 236 -10.98 -2.71 0.38
CA ASP A 236 -12.34 -2.90 0.84
C ASP A 236 -13.33 -2.33 -0.19
N ALA A 237 -13.95 -3.21 -0.94
CA ALA A 237 -15.08 -2.95 -1.81
C ALA A 237 -16.33 -3.73 -1.33
N THR A 238 -16.42 -4.05 -0.03
CA THR A 238 -17.63 -4.67 0.54
C THR A 238 -18.84 -3.77 0.36
N ARG A 239 -18.61 -2.48 0.44
CA ARG A 239 -19.46 -1.38 -0.01
C ARG A 239 -18.58 -0.27 -0.58
N ILE A 240 -19.05 0.39 -1.62
CA ILE A 240 -18.33 1.48 -2.29
C ILE A 240 -19.17 2.77 -2.26
N LEU A 241 -18.51 3.91 -2.11
CA LEU A 241 -19.14 5.22 -2.22
C LEU A 241 -19.04 5.69 -3.68
N LEU A 242 -20.17 5.74 -4.38
CA LEU A 242 -20.22 6.03 -5.82
C LEU A 242 -20.07 7.51 -6.17
N ARG A 243 -20.51 8.41 -5.27
CA ARG A 243 -20.51 9.87 -5.51
C ARG A 243 -20.44 10.62 -4.18
N ASN A 244 -20.28 11.95 -4.25
CA ASN A 244 -20.16 12.84 -3.09
C ASN A 244 -18.99 12.48 -2.13
N GLY A 245 -18.02 11.68 -2.63
CA GLY A 245 -16.79 11.41 -1.88
C GLY A 245 -15.77 12.57 -2.01
N PRO A 246 -14.78 12.60 -1.13
CA PRO A 246 -14.37 11.52 -0.23
C PRO A 246 -15.14 11.46 1.10
N THR A 247 -15.95 12.46 1.42
CA THR A 247 -16.63 12.62 2.72
C THR A 247 -17.91 11.78 2.80
N GLY A 248 -18.66 11.66 1.71
CA GLY A 248 -19.94 10.99 1.66
C GLY A 248 -20.95 11.52 2.68
N GLY A 249 -21.80 10.63 3.20
CA GLY A 249 -22.74 10.94 4.26
C GLY A 249 -24.16 10.46 3.97
N LYS A 250 -24.51 10.33 2.70
CA LYS A 250 -25.82 9.82 2.27
C LYS A 250 -25.72 8.34 1.91
N LEU A 251 -26.62 7.51 2.42
CA LEU A 251 -26.66 6.08 2.15
C LEU A 251 -27.05 5.76 0.70
N GLU A 252 -27.81 6.64 0.05
CA GLU A 252 -28.16 6.52 -1.38
C GLU A 252 -26.96 6.59 -2.34
N ASP A 253 -25.81 7.10 -1.86
CA ASP A 253 -24.56 7.17 -2.62
C ASP A 253 -23.73 5.89 -2.47
N VAL A 254 -24.16 4.96 -1.64
CA VAL A 254 -23.42 3.74 -1.31
C VAL A 254 -23.99 2.55 -2.09
N LYS A 255 -23.11 1.76 -2.68
CA LYS A 255 -23.44 0.48 -3.32
C LYS A 255 -22.79 -0.67 -2.57
N ILE A 256 -23.58 -1.66 -2.19
CA ILE A 256 -23.09 -2.89 -1.55
C ILE A 256 -22.59 -3.84 -2.65
N LEU A 257 -21.33 -4.29 -2.53
CA LEU A 257 -20.73 -5.23 -3.49
C LEU A 257 -20.24 -6.52 -2.83
N HIS A 258 -20.10 -6.55 -1.50
CA HIS A 258 -19.59 -7.71 -0.76
C HIS A 258 -18.27 -8.25 -1.33
N THR A 259 -17.35 -7.38 -1.76
CA THR A 259 -16.14 -7.73 -2.50
C THR A 259 -14.91 -7.22 -1.76
N LEU A 260 -13.85 -8.04 -1.72
CA LEU A 260 -12.48 -7.63 -1.38
C LEU A 260 -11.55 -7.91 -2.56
N ILE A 261 -10.57 -7.03 -2.76
CA ILE A 261 -9.53 -7.20 -3.77
C ILE A 261 -8.20 -7.21 -3.04
N ALA A 262 -7.39 -8.26 -3.21
CA ALA A 262 -6.09 -8.37 -2.56
C ALA A 262 -4.98 -8.63 -3.59
N SER A 263 -3.88 -7.92 -3.48
CA SER A 263 -2.69 -8.11 -4.32
C SER A 263 -1.43 -7.57 -3.64
N ALA A 264 -0.28 -8.18 -3.92
CA ALA A 264 1.03 -7.61 -3.65
C ALA A 264 1.37 -6.47 -4.63
N ASP A 265 0.71 -6.41 -5.78
CA ASP A 265 0.80 -5.33 -6.75
C ASP A 265 -0.30 -4.29 -6.50
N MET A 266 0.10 -3.17 -5.92
CA MET A 266 -0.81 -2.08 -5.56
C MET A 266 -1.44 -1.41 -6.79
N VAL A 267 -0.69 -1.33 -7.90
CA VAL A 267 -1.18 -0.72 -9.16
C VAL A 267 -2.24 -1.63 -9.80
N ALA A 268 -2.00 -2.95 -9.82
CA ALA A 268 -2.98 -3.92 -10.31
C ALA A 268 -4.25 -3.92 -9.46
N ALA A 269 -4.11 -3.80 -8.12
CA ALA A 269 -5.26 -3.69 -7.22
C ALA A 269 -6.11 -2.44 -7.52
N ASP A 270 -5.47 -1.27 -7.68
CA ASP A 270 -6.16 -0.02 -8.02
C ASP A 270 -6.75 -0.07 -9.43
N ALA A 271 -6.05 -0.65 -10.41
CA ALA A 271 -6.53 -0.84 -11.77
C ALA A 271 -7.83 -1.67 -11.79
N TYR A 272 -7.85 -2.80 -11.08
CA TYR A 272 -9.05 -3.61 -10.99
C TYR A 272 -10.19 -2.91 -10.24
N ALA A 273 -9.89 -2.29 -9.09
CA ALA A 273 -10.90 -1.59 -8.31
C ALA A 273 -11.55 -0.42 -9.07
N THR A 274 -10.82 0.22 -9.99
CA THR A 274 -11.34 1.27 -10.87
C THR A 274 -12.51 0.76 -11.74
N THR A 275 -12.46 -0.49 -12.18
CA THR A 275 -13.53 -1.10 -12.98
C THR A 275 -14.86 -1.25 -12.23
N LEU A 276 -14.82 -1.32 -10.89
CA LEU A 276 -16.04 -1.39 -10.07
C LEU A 276 -16.90 -0.10 -10.15
N PHE A 277 -16.28 1.00 -10.60
CA PHE A 277 -16.93 2.29 -10.83
C PHE A 277 -17.30 2.51 -12.31
N GLY A 278 -17.17 1.49 -13.17
CA GLY A 278 -17.43 1.60 -14.60
C GLY A 278 -16.37 2.40 -15.37
N MET A 279 -15.20 2.60 -14.78
CA MET A 279 -14.08 3.35 -15.36
C MET A 279 -13.01 2.38 -15.87
N LYS A 280 -12.21 2.84 -16.85
CA LYS A 280 -11.01 2.14 -17.29
C LYS A 280 -9.84 2.46 -16.35
N PRO A 281 -8.89 1.53 -16.12
CA PRO A 281 -7.71 1.77 -15.27
C PRO A 281 -6.93 3.04 -15.65
N GLU A 282 -6.82 3.33 -16.95
CA GLU A 282 -6.07 4.47 -17.49
C GLU A 282 -6.73 5.82 -17.21
N GLU A 283 -8.00 5.83 -16.81
CA GLU A 283 -8.69 7.05 -16.41
C GLU A 283 -8.29 7.55 -15.02
N LEU A 284 -7.62 6.68 -14.21
CA LEU A 284 -7.13 7.04 -12.90
C LEU A 284 -5.66 7.50 -12.98
N GLY A 285 -5.44 8.81 -13.07
CA GLY A 285 -4.12 9.38 -13.33
C GLY A 285 -3.04 8.97 -12.34
N ALA A 286 -3.37 8.74 -11.05
CA ALA A 286 -2.41 8.25 -10.06
C ALA A 286 -1.92 6.83 -10.37
N THR A 287 -2.82 5.94 -10.84
CA THR A 287 -2.48 4.58 -11.26
C THR A 287 -1.57 4.60 -12.50
N VAL A 288 -1.88 5.46 -13.48
CA VAL A 288 -1.03 5.66 -14.66
C VAL A 288 0.36 6.18 -14.28
N ALA A 289 0.44 7.16 -13.38
CA ALA A 289 1.72 7.72 -12.94
C ALA A 289 2.55 6.68 -12.16
N ALA A 290 1.92 5.88 -11.31
CA ALA A 290 2.56 4.81 -10.56
C ALA A 290 3.08 3.67 -11.47
N ALA A 291 2.31 3.28 -12.49
CA ALA A 291 2.73 2.31 -13.50
C ALA A 291 3.97 2.80 -14.27
N LYS A 292 4.01 4.08 -14.64
CA LYS A 292 5.19 4.71 -15.30
C LYS A 292 6.44 4.72 -14.41
N PHE A 293 6.31 4.64 -13.11
CA PHE A 293 7.41 4.45 -12.17
C PHE A 293 7.82 2.97 -11.99
N GLY A 294 7.10 2.03 -12.62
CA GLY A 294 7.33 0.60 -12.41
C GLY A 294 6.88 0.10 -11.04
N LEU A 295 5.93 0.78 -10.41
CA LEU A 295 5.39 0.38 -9.09
C LEU A 295 4.41 -0.80 -9.18
N GLY A 296 3.99 -1.19 -10.37
CA GLY A 296 3.14 -2.34 -10.64
C GLY A 296 2.52 -2.31 -12.03
N GLU A 297 1.63 -3.26 -12.30
CA GLU A 297 1.02 -3.51 -13.61
C GLU A 297 -0.39 -2.87 -13.69
N ILE A 298 -0.60 -2.01 -14.68
CA ILE A 298 -1.90 -1.38 -14.93
C ILE A 298 -2.74 -2.18 -15.94
N ASP A 299 -2.09 -2.94 -16.84
CA ASP A 299 -2.76 -3.75 -17.86
C ASP A 299 -3.27 -5.06 -17.25
N LEU A 300 -4.57 -5.12 -16.99
CA LEU A 300 -5.22 -6.27 -16.36
C LEU A 300 -5.08 -7.57 -17.17
N SER A 301 -4.79 -7.53 -18.46
CA SER A 301 -4.52 -8.74 -19.28
C SER A 301 -3.19 -9.41 -18.87
N LYS A 302 -2.28 -8.67 -18.26
CA LYS A 302 -1.01 -9.14 -17.72
C LYS A 302 -1.07 -9.54 -16.25
N VAL A 303 -2.23 -9.43 -15.62
CA VAL A 303 -2.48 -9.80 -14.22
C VAL A 303 -3.20 -11.15 -14.17
N LYS A 304 -2.77 -12.04 -13.25
CA LYS A 304 -3.50 -13.27 -12.95
C LYS A 304 -4.62 -12.96 -11.95
N ILE A 305 -5.83 -12.74 -12.45
CA ILE A 305 -7.02 -12.50 -11.62
C ILE A 305 -7.58 -13.84 -11.18
N VAL A 306 -7.80 -14.01 -9.88
CA VAL A 306 -8.34 -15.23 -9.25
C VAL A 306 -9.60 -14.82 -8.47
N GLU A 307 -10.76 -15.23 -8.94
CA GLU A 307 -12.04 -15.06 -8.23
C GLU A 307 -12.28 -16.22 -7.25
N VAL A 308 -12.67 -15.89 -5.98
CA VAL A 308 -12.83 -16.84 -4.87
C VAL A 308 -14.04 -16.53 -3.98
#